data_5717e4dadd4086e743e8ad8c3f81e6ad
#
_entry.id   5717e4dadd4086e743e8ad8c3f81e6ad
#
_cell.length_a   1.000
_cell.length_b   1.000
_cell.length_c   1.000
_cell.angle_alpha   90.00
_cell.angle_beta   90.00
_cell.angle_gamma   90.00
#
_symmetry.space_group_name_H-M   'P 1'
#
loop_
_entity.id
_entity.type
_entity.pdbx_description
1 polymer ?
#
loop_
_entity_poly.entity_id
_entity_poly.type
_entity_poly.pdbx_seq_one_letter_code
_entity_poly.pdbx_strand_id
1 'polypeptide(L)'
;GSKELTVPIPGAAERALRRYLAEGRPALARAAANPTADATAAVFLNQRGGRLGRQSVFNLARKAGRVIGRYDLHPHTLRHSFATHMLKGGADLRVLQEILGHADMSTLQVYTHLDRTHLHEEYAHAHPRDKMNI
;
A
#
# COMPACT_ATOMS: atom_id res chain seq x y z
N GLY A 1 -13.25 -4.54 -14.21
CA GLY A 1 -13.34 -5.92 -14.03
C GLY A 1 -13.05 -6.37 -12.61
N SER A 2 -13.59 -7.48 -12.30
CA SER A 2 -13.49 -8.08 -10.99
C SER A 2 -12.35 -9.11 -10.96
N LYS A 3 -11.11 -8.63 -11.05
CA LYS A 3 -9.96 -9.50 -10.86
C LYS A 3 -9.60 -9.55 -9.39
N GLU A 4 -9.53 -10.74 -8.84
CA GLU A 4 -9.01 -10.95 -7.49
C GLU A 4 -7.49 -11.01 -7.56
N LEU A 5 -6.85 -10.28 -6.67
CA LEU A 5 -5.40 -10.28 -6.53
C LEU A 5 -5.03 -10.68 -5.11
N THR A 6 -4.04 -11.54 -5.00
CA THR A 6 -3.47 -11.89 -3.71
C THR A 6 -2.21 -11.06 -3.50
N VAL A 7 -2.22 -10.26 -2.46
CA VAL A 7 -1.12 -9.35 -2.13
C VAL A 7 -0.55 -9.72 -0.78
N PRO A 8 0.77 -9.89 -0.64
CA PRO A 8 1.37 -10.17 0.66
C PRO A 8 1.30 -8.93 1.56
N ILE A 9 0.99 -9.16 2.83
CA ILE A 9 0.94 -8.11 3.85
C ILE A 9 1.86 -8.52 4.99
N PRO A 10 3.15 -8.17 4.93
CA PRO A 10 4.11 -8.65 5.92
C PRO A 10 4.16 -7.80 7.18
N GLY A 11 4.64 -8.42 8.25
CA GLY A 11 5.15 -7.77 9.46
C GLY A 11 4.20 -6.81 10.14
N ALA A 12 4.65 -5.57 10.27
CA ALA A 12 3.92 -4.53 11.00
C ALA A 12 2.55 -4.23 10.39
N ALA A 13 2.43 -4.26 9.07
CA ALA A 13 1.17 -4.03 8.37
C ALA A 13 0.16 -5.13 8.68
N GLU A 14 0.59 -6.38 8.74
CA GLU A 14 -0.27 -7.50 9.10
C GLU A 14 -0.77 -7.35 10.54
N ARG A 15 0.12 -7.03 11.47
CA ARG A 15 -0.27 -6.83 12.87
C ARG A 15 -1.26 -5.69 13.03
N ALA A 16 -1.02 -4.57 12.35
CA ALA A 16 -1.93 -3.43 12.37
C ALA A 16 -3.31 -3.79 11.79
N LEU A 17 -3.33 -4.52 10.70
CA LEU A 17 -4.57 -4.95 10.07
C LEU A 17 -5.36 -5.90 10.96
N ARG A 18 -4.69 -6.87 11.59
CA ARG A 18 -5.35 -7.79 12.52
C ARG A 18 -5.97 -7.05 13.69
N ARG A 19 -5.24 -6.10 14.26
CA ARG A 19 -5.77 -5.26 15.35
C ARG A 19 -6.95 -4.42 14.89
N TYR A 20 -6.86 -3.83 13.71
CA TYR A 20 -7.95 -3.07 13.12
C TYR A 20 -9.21 -3.94 12.94
N LEU A 21 -9.07 -5.14 12.39
CA LEU A 21 -10.21 -6.04 12.17
C LEU A 21 -10.84 -6.51 13.48
N ALA A 22 -10.02 -6.71 14.51
CA ALA A 22 -10.50 -7.18 15.81
C ALA A 22 -11.14 -6.07 16.66
N GLU A 23 -10.60 -4.86 16.62
CA GLU A 23 -10.98 -3.78 17.53
C GLU A 23 -11.52 -2.54 16.79
N GLY A 24 -10.79 -2.03 15.81
CA GLY A 24 -11.12 -0.78 15.14
C GLY A 24 -12.34 -0.86 14.25
N ARG A 25 -12.37 -1.87 13.38
CA ARG A 25 -13.48 -2.02 12.44
C ARG A 25 -14.82 -2.21 13.15
N PRO A 26 -14.95 -3.08 14.17
CA PRO A 26 -16.22 -3.19 14.90
C PRO A 26 -16.67 -1.87 15.53
N ALA A 27 -15.71 -1.09 16.05
CA ALA A 27 -16.03 0.22 16.63
C ALA A 27 -16.58 1.18 15.58
N LEU A 28 -15.97 1.22 14.39
CA LEU A 28 -16.44 2.06 13.30
C LEU A 28 -17.80 1.58 12.76
N ALA A 29 -17.97 0.27 12.66
CA ALA A 29 -19.23 -0.31 12.16
C ALA A 29 -20.43 0.08 13.03
N ARG A 30 -20.22 0.24 14.33
CA ARG A 30 -21.28 0.64 15.27
C ARG A 30 -21.80 2.06 15.04
N ALA A 31 -21.05 2.89 14.32
CA ALA A 31 -21.48 4.25 13.99
C ALA A 31 -22.66 4.27 12.99
N ALA A 32 -22.84 3.21 12.23
CA ALA A 32 -23.94 3.10 11.26
C ALA A 32 -25.12 2.36 11.89
N ALA A 33 -26.24 3.06 12.04
CA ALA A 33 -27.46 2.45 12.56
C ALA A 33 -28.02 1.40 11.60
N ASN A 34 -27.96 1.68 10.29
CA ASN A 34 -28.45 0.79 9.24
C ASN A 34 -27.33 0.59 8.21
N PRO A 35 -26.39 -0.35 8.46
CA PRO A 35 -25.28 -0.54 7.55
C PRO A 35 -25.75 -1.01 6.17
N THR A 36 -25.13 -0.43 5.13
CA THR A 36 -25.40 -0.85 3.76
C THR A 36 -24.67 -2.16 3.45
N ALA A 37 -25.10 -2.86 2.41
CA ALA A 37 -24.39 -4.04 1.93
C ALA A 37 -22.94 -3.68 1.52
N ASP A 38 -22.75 -2.51 0.92
CA ASP A 38 -21.42 -2.03 0.53
C ASP A 38 -20.51 -1.84 1.76
N ALA A 39 -21.03 -1.21 2.82
CA ALA A 39 -20.29 -1.03 4.07
C ALA A 39 -19.95 -2.36 4.72
N THR A 40 -20.89 -3.30 4.73
CA THR A 40 -20.66 -4.62 5.31
C THR A 40 -19.56 -5.39 4.58
N ALA A 41 -19.49 -5.25 3.27
CA ALA A 41 -18.48 -5.90 2.44
C ALA A 41 -17.11 -5.20 2.48
N ALA A 42 -17.06 -3.94 2.90
CA ALA A 42 -15.81 -3.18 2.92
C ALA A 42 -14.92 -3.58 4.09
N VAL A 43 -13.62 -3.71 3.84
CA VAL A 43 -12.64 -3.89 4.90
C VAL A 43 -12.46 -2.60 5.68
N PHE A 44 -12.20 -1.50 4.98
CA PHE A 44 -11.91 -0.22 5.60
C PHE A 44 -13.15 0.67 5.66
N LEU A 45 -13.46 1.12 6.86
CA LEU A 45 -14.63 1.96 7.14
C LEU A 45 -14.22 3.38 7.54
N ASN A 46 -15.10 4.33 7.24
CA ASN A 46 -14.95 5.70 7.70
C ASN A 46 -15.58 5.86 9.10
N GLN A 47 -15.53 7.07 9.64
CA GLN A 47 -16.05 7.37 10.97
C GLN A 47 -17.59 7.23 11.09
N ARG A 48 -18.29 7.18 9.97
CA ARG A 48 -19.74 7.00 9.92
C ARG A 48 -20.15 5.54 9.74
N GLY A 49 -19.16 4.65 9.64
CA GLY A 49 -19.41 3.23 9.42
C GLY A 49 -19.65 2.85 7.97
N GLY A 50 -19.44 3.76 7.03
CA GLY A 50 -19.49 3.48 5.59
C GLY A 50 -18.15 3.09 5.02
N ARG A 51 -18.12 2.69 3.75
CA ARG A 51 -16.87 2.36 3.06
C ARG A 51 -15.95 3.57 3.02
N LEU A 52 -14.68 3.36 3.35
CA LEU A 52 -13.68 4.41 3.28
C LEU A 52 -13.49 4.85 1.82
N GLY A 53 -13.61 6.16 1.57
CA GLY A 53 -13.52 6.72 0.23
C GLY A 53 -12.09 7.02 -0.20
N ARG A 54 -11.93 7.23 -1.50
CA ARG A 54 -10.62 7.54 -2.10
C ARG A 54 -9.98 8.78 -1.50
N GLN A 55 -10.77 9.84 -1.31
CA GLN A 55 -10.27 11.10 -0.74
C GLN A 55 -9.79 10.92 0.69
N SER A 56 -10.48 10.10 1.48
CA SER A 56 -10.07 9.80 2.85
C SER A 56 -8.75 9.06 2.90
N VAL A 57 -8.53 8.11 2.00
CA VAL A 57 -7.26 7.39 1.89
C VAL A 57 -6.13 8.37 1.53
N PHE A 58 -6.39 9.27 0.58
CA PHE A 58 -5.44 10.31 0.20
C PHE A 58 -5.06 11.17 1.42
N ASN A 59 -6.06 11.61 2.17
CA ASN A 59 -5.85 12.45 3.36
C ASN A 59 -5.07 11.73 4.46
N LEU A 60 -5.33 10.42 4.66
CA LEU A 60 -4.60 9.61 5.61
C LEU A 60 -3.12 9.49 5.24
N ALA A 61 -2.84 9.27 3.96
CA ALA A 61 -1.47 9.18 3.47
C ALA A 61 -0.74 10.51 3.68
N ARG A 62 -1.39 11.63 3.38
CA ARG A 62 -0.80 12.95 3.58
C ARG A 62 -0.53 13.23 5.04
N LYS A 63 -1.47 12.87 5.91
CA LYS A 63 -1.30 13.04 7.36
C LYS A 63 -0.11 12.24 7.88
N ALA A 64 0.01 10.98 7.45
CA ALA A 64 1.15 10.14 7.80
C ALA A 64 2.46 10.75 7.28
N GLY A 65 2.43 11.29 6.07
CA GLY A 65 3.59 11.95 5.49
C GLY A 65 4.09 13.14 6.29
N ARG A 66 3.17 13.95 6.81
CA ARG A 66 3.52 15.10 7.65
C ARG A 66 4.27 14.67 8.90
N VAL A 67 3.89 13.56 9.50
CA VAL A 67 4.54 13.05 10.71
C VAL A 67 6.01 12.71 10.46
N ILE A 68 6.33 12.22 9.28
CA ILE A 68 7.70 11.83 8.91
C ILE A 68 8.42 12.88 8.06
N GLY A 69 7.83 14.08 7.90
CA GLY A 69 8.43 15.15 7.10
C GLY A 69 8.33 14.96 5.60
N ARG A 70 7.44 14.09 5.11
CA ARG A 70 7.23 13.84 3.69
C ARG A 70 5.90 14.42 3.25
N TYR A 71 5.91 15.68 2.84
CA TYR A 71 4.70 16.42 2.50
C TYR A 71 4.08 16.04 1.15
N ASP A 72 4.82 15.31 0.34
CA ASP A 72 4.39 14.78 -0.95
C ASP A 72 3.77 13.38 -0.88
N LEU A 73 3.65 12.82 0.32
CA LEU A 73 3.18 11.45 0.47
C LEU A 73 1.68 11.34 0.20
N HIS A 74 1.32 10.48 -0.76
CA HIS A 74 -0.05 10.15 -1.12
C HIS A 74 -0.09 8.72 -1.68
N PRO A 75 -1.29 8.14 -1.93
CA PRO A 75 -1.36 6.72 -2.33
C PRO A 75 -0.52 6.38 -3.56
N HIS A 76 -0.47 7.26 -4.54
CA HIS A 76 0.32 7.01 -5.76
C HIS A 76 1.83 6.97 -5.46
N THR A 77 2.29 7.85 -4.58
CA THR A 77 3.69 7.85 -4.11
C THR A 77 4.02 6.54 -3.40
N LEU A 78 3.09 6.05 -2.57
CA LEU A 78 3.27 4.79 -1.86
C LEU A 78 3.33 3.61 -2.82
N ARG A 79 2.46 3.57 -3.82
CA ARG A 79 2.47 2.53 -4.85
C ARG A 79 3.78 2.54 -5.63
N HIS A 80 4.23 3.71 -6.02
CA HIS A 80 5.50 3.88 -6.73
C HIS A 80 6.68 3.43 -5.88
N SER A 81 6.70 3.80 -4.61
CA SER A 81 7.72 3.40 -3.65
C SER A 81 7.75 1.88 -3.49
N PHE A 82 6.58 1.26 -3.31
CA PHE A 82 6.46 -0.19 -3.21
C PHE A 82 7.05 -0.88 -4.44
N ALA A 83 6.65 -0.44 -5.62
CA ALA A 83 7.12 -1.04 -6.87
C ALA A 83 8.63 -0.89 -7.04
N THR A 84 9.16 0.28 -6.71
CA THR A 84 10.59 0.56 -6.79
C THR A 84 11.38 -0.34 -5.83
N HIS A 85 10.91 -0.48 -4.60
CA HIS A 85 11.55 -1.36 -3.62
C HIS A 85 11.52 -2.81 -4.07
N MET A 86 10.40 -3.26 -4.60
CA MET A 86 10.28 -4.64 -5.07
C MET A 86 11.21 -4.92 -6.26
N LEU A 87 11.33 -3.97 -7.18
CA LEU A 87 12.25 -4.10 -8.31
C LEU A 87 13.71 -4.14 -7.85
N LYS A 88 14.09 -3.28 -6.93
CA LYS A 88 15.44 -3.25 -6.35
C LYS A 88 15.76 -4.58 -5.66
N GLY A 89 14.77 -5.19 -5.03
CA GLY A 89 14.89 -6.50 -4.39
C GLY A 89 14.88 -7.68 -5.34
N GLY A 90 14.76 -7.44 -6.65
CA GLY A 90 14.79 -8.49 -7.66
C GLY A 90 13.44 -9.10 -8.01
N ALA A 91 12.33 -8.45 -7.64
CA ALA A 91 11.01 -8.95 -7.97
C ALA A 91 10.78 -8.99 -9.48
N ASP A 92 10.01 -9.98 -9.94
CA ASP A 92 9.63 -10.10 -11.34
C ASP A 92 8.71 -8.96 -11.74
N LEU A 93 9.09 -8.27 -12.82
CA LEU A 93 8.31 -7.17 -13.37
C LEU A 93 6.88 -7.60 -13.73
N ARG A 94 6.71 -8.83 -14.20
CA ARG A 94 5.40 -9.38 -14.58
C ARG A 94 4.47 -9.50 -13.36
N VAL A 95 5.01 -9.93 -12.22
CA VAL A 95 4.24 -10.02 -10.98
C VAL A 95 3.81 -8.62 -10.53
N LEU A 96 4.70 -7.64 -10.63
CA LEU A 96 4.36 -6.26 -10.29
C LEU A 96 3.27 -5.69 -11.21
N GLN A 97 3.29 -6.04 -12.50
CA GLN A 97 2.23 -5.63 -13.43
C GLN A 97 0.86 -6.14 -12.99
N GLU A 98 0.80 -7.37 -12.52
CA GLU A 98 -0.45 -7.96 -12.04
C GLU A 98 -0.95 -7.27 -10.78
N ILE A 99 -0.05 -6.90 -9.89
CA ILE A 99 -0.42 -6.24 -8.62
C ILE A 99 -0.83 -4.78 -8.85
N LEU A 100 -0.08 -4.04 -9.66
CA LEU A 100 -0.22 -2.58 -9.80
C LEU A 100 -1.07 -2.15 -11.00
N GLY A 101 -1.15 -2.97 -12.03
CA GLY A 101 -1.80 -2.62 -13.28
C GLY A 101 -0.86 -1.92 -14.26
N HIS A 102 -1.31 -1.84 -15.51
CA HIS A 102 -0.48 -1.38 -16.61
C HIS A 102 -0.12 0.11 -16.57
N ALA A 103 -1.02 0.94 -16.06
CA ALA A 103 -0.78 2.39 -16.01
C ALA A 103 0.40 2.75 -15.11
N ASP A 104 0.54 2.06 -14.00
CA ASP A 104 1.65 2.28 -13.07
C ASP A 104 2.96 1.69 -13.59
N MET A 105 2.86 0.64 -14.41
CA MET A 105 4.03 -0.08 -14.90
C MET A 105 4.78 0.66 -16.00
N SER A 106 4.10 1.52 -16.76
CA SER A 106 4.77 2.29 -17.81
C SER A 106 5.90 3.16 -17.24
N THR A 107 5.70 3.72 -16.06
CA THR A 107 6.72 4.50 -15.35
C THR A 107 7.86 3.61 -14.86
N LEU A 108 7.55 2.40 -14.39
CA LEU A 108 8.55 1.46 -13.87
C LEU A 108 9.42 0.87 -14.97
N GLN A 109 8.91 0.69 -16.17
CA GLN A 109 9.68 0.21 -17.30
C GLN A 109 10.86 1.12 -17.63
N VAL A 110 10.71 2.42 -17.42
CA VAL A 110 11.79 3.37 -17.58
C VAL A 110 12.94 3.06 -16.63
N TYR A 111 12.65 2.77 -15.37
CA TYR A 111 13.67 2.40 -14.38
C TYR A 111 14.36 1.08 -14.72
N THR A 112 13.62 0.11 -15.20
CA THR A 112 14.16 -1.20 -15.57
C THR A 112 15.18 -1.05 -16.71
N HIS A 113 14.92 -0.17 -17.66
CA HIS A 113 15.81 0.11 -18.77
C HIS A 113 17.06 0.87 -18.37
N LEU A 114 16.96 1.74 -17.37
CA LEU A 114 18.05 2.65 -17.04
C LEU A 114 19.19 1.97 -16.31
N ASP A 115 18.91 1.23 -15.24
CA ASP A 115 19.96 0.49 -14.56
C ASP A 115 19.44 -0.34 -13.40
N ARG A 116 19.06 -1.57 -13.68
CA ARG A 116 18.59 -2.49 -12.65
C ARG A 116 19.66 -2.81 -11.60
N THR A 117 20.90 -2.95 -12.04
CA THR A 117 22.03 -3.24 -11.15
C THR A 117 22.27 -2.08 -10.19
N HIS A 118 22.26 -0.86 -10.71
CA HIS A 118 22.44 0.35 -9.91
C HIS A 118 21.33 0.51 -8.87
N LEU A 119 20.08 0.29 -9.26
CA LEU A 119 18.95 0.34 -8.35
C LEU A 119 19.07 -0.70 -7.24
N HIS A 120 19.51 -1.88 -7.58
CA HIS A 120 19.72 -2.96 -6.61
C HIS A 120 20.81 -2.59 -5.59
N GLU A 121 21.91 -2.01 -6.04
CA GLU A 121 22.99 -1.54 -5.18
C GLU A 121 22.53 -0.41 -4.25
N GLU A 122 21.80 0.55 -4.78
CA GLU A 122 21.23 1.64 -3.99
C GLU A 122 20.30 1.14 -2.90
N TYR A 123 19.45 0.18 -3.21
CA TYR A 123 18.57 -0.44 -2.23
C TYR A 123 19.38 -1.11 -1.12
N ALA A 124 20.36 -1.89 -1.48
CA ALA A 124 21.20 -2.61 -0.52
C ALA A 124 21.94 -1.66 0.41
N HIS A 125 22.36 -0.50 -0.10
CA HIS A 125 23.07 0.51 0.67
C HIS A 125 22.12 1.32 1.57
N ALA A 126 20.96 1.70 1.05
CA ALA A 126 20.00 2.53 1.75
C ALA A 126 19.19 1.77 2.81
N HIS A 127 19.06 0.46 2.68
CA HIS A 127 18.22 -0.37 3.55
C HIS A 127 18.98 -1.56 4.14
N PRO A 128 20.09 -1.31 4.88
CA PRO A 128 20.86 -2.41 5.45
C PRO A 128 20.08 -3.22 6.50
N ARG A 129 19.09 -2.60 7.16
CA ARG A 129 18.23 -3.26 8.12
C ARG A 129 17.35 -4.34 7.51
N ASP A 130 16.90 -4.12 6.29
CA ASP A 130 16.03 -5.09 5.60
C ASP A 130 16.75 -6.40 5.35
N LYS A 131 18.06 -6.34 5.18
CA LYS A 131 18.90 -7.53 5.03
C LYS A 131 19.09 -8.27 6.34
N MET A 132 19.07 -7.57 7.46
CA MET A 132 19.33 -8.13 8.78
C MET A 132 18.08 -8.78 9.39
N ASN A 133 16.89 -8.39 8.95
CA ASN A 133 15.61 -8.83 9.49
C ASN A 133 14.92 -9.90 8.63
N ILE A 134 15.64 -10.41 7.69
CA ILE A 134 15.17 -11.52 6.87
C ILE A 134 15.58 -12.85 7.52
#